data_2c22f5a9cfbc37b6b3aca5fab51dc19b
#
_entry.id   2c22f5a9cfbc37b6b3aca5fab51dc19b
#
_cell.length_a   1.000
_cell.length_b   1.000
_cell.length_c   1.000
_cell.angle_alpha   90.00
_cell.angle_beta   90.00
_cell.angle_gamma   90.00
#
_symmetry.space_group_name_H-M   'P 1'
#
loop_
_entity.id
_entity.type
_entity.pdbx_description
1 polymer ?
#
loop_
_entity_poly.entity_id
_entity_poly.type
_entity_poly.pdbx_seq_one_letter_code
_entity_poly.pdbx_strand_id
1 'polypeptide(L)'
;MKSRLLFILIACSVSPLFAHDFIGPVGGRAAAMGGSSVASRDLWAIQNNPAGLAYLDKFSIGLYYENRWLLPETAYKSGAIALPTKFGCLGVSFNQFGSSKYSENKFGLAYAKDFGPYFQMGLQLDYLFIHTGNDYGRQSAITFELGIQSQVTQKLRLGTYIFNPVSIYLKQTLNQEKLPIVFRFGAAYQFTKAFVGQCEVEKNTERGGISLRGGLEYEVLKSFYVRAGVQSNPSILTFGLGYALRFLKIDAAAQLHQELGASLQIGMIFSIGK
;
A
#
# COMPACT_ATOMS: atom_id res chain seq x y z
N MET A 1 -3.54 -30.49 -56.13
CA MET A 1 -2.84 -29.99 -54.93
C MET A 1 -3.69 -28.89 -54.30
N LYS A 2 -4.36 -29.18 -53.21
CA LYS A 2 -5.23 -28.21 -52.48
C LYS A 2 -4.46 -27.70 -51.28
N SER A 3 -4.03 -26.44 -51.32
CA SER A 3 -3.38 -25.75 -50.21
C SER A 3 -4.44 -25.39 -49.16
N ARG A 4 -4.37 -25.98 -47.98
CA ARG A 4 -5.18 -25.61 -46.82
C ARG A 4 -4.52 -24.44 -46.11
N LEU A 5 -5.08 -23.23 -46.27
CA LEU A 5 -4.73 -22.09 -45.42
C LEU A 5 -5.25 -22.36 -44.01
N LEU A 6 -4.33 -22.52 -43.07
CA LEU A 6 -4.63 -22.63 -41.64
C LEU A 6 -4.75 -21.21 -41.08
N PHE A 7 -5.97 -20.72 -40.86
CA PHE A 7 -6.24 -19.48 -40.11
C PHE A 7 -6.02 -19.74 -38.62
N ILE A 8 -4.91 -19.27 -38.06
CA ILE A 8 -4.72 -19.20 -36.61
C ILE A 8 -5.50 -17.98 -36.13
N LEU A 9 -6.67 -18.22 -35.53
CA LEU A 9 -7.41 -17.22 -34.77
C LEU A 9 -6.64 -16.97 -33.46
N ILE A 10 -5.87 -15.88 -33.39
CA ILE A 10 -5.35 -15.36 -32.14
C ILE A 10 -6.53 -14.74 -31.42
N ALA A 11 -7.14 -15.47 -30.49
CA ALA A 11 -8.09 -14.92 -29.54
C ALA A 11 -7.32 -14.00 -28.58
N CYS A 12 -7.27 -12.71 -28.89
CA CYS A 12 -6.92 -11.69 -27.91
C CYS A 12 -8.00 -11.74 -26.82
N SER A 13 -7.72 -12.41 -25.71
CA SER A 13 -8.49 -12.28 -24.49
C SER A 13 -8.22 -10.88 -23.91
N VAL A 14 -9.09 -9.94 -24.26
CA VAL A 14 -9.15 -8.64 -23.58
C VAL A 14 -9.67 -8.92 -22.17
N SER A 15 -8.77 -9.14 -21.23
CA SER A 15 -9.11 -9.13 -19.82
C SER A 15 -9.49 -7.70 -19.47
N PRO A 16 -10.67 -7.44 -18.88
CA PRO A 16 -11.02 -6.10 -18.42
C PRO A 16 -9.97 -5.68 -17.37
N LEU A 17 -9.22 -4.63 -17.66
CA LEU A 17 -8.31 -4.00 -16.72
C LEU A 17 -9.12 -3.17 -15.71
N PHE A 18 -9.71 -3.84 -14.73
CA PHE A 18 -10.26 -3.20 -13.55
C PHE A 18 -9.17 -3.17 -12.48
N ALA A 19 -8.48 -2.09 -12.35
CA ALA A 19 -7.48 -1.91 -11.32
C ALA A 19 -7.77 -0.61 -10.58
N HIS A 20 -8.37 -0.70 -9.41
CA HIS A 20 -8.43 0.44 -8.50
C HIS A 20 -7.06 0.67 -7.87
N ASP A 21 -6.53 1.87 -8.06
CA ASP A 21 -5.17 2.23 -7.69
C ASP A 21 -5.02 2.76 -6.25
N PHE A 22 -6.13 3.02 -5.54
CA PHE A 22 -6.12 3.44 -4.14
C PHE A 22 -5.83 2.31 -3.12
N ILE A 23 -5.55 1.08 -3.58
CA ILE A 23 -5.39 -0.13 -2.73
C ILE A 23 -3.92 -0.58 -2.62
N GLY A 24 -3.00 0.07 -3.33
CA GLY A 24 -1.58 -0.27 -3.31
C GLY A 24 -0.89 0.06 -1.98
N PRO A 25 0.30 -0.53 -1.73
CA PRO A 25 1.13 -0.14 -0.60
C PRO A 25 1.57 1.32 -0.71
N VAL A 26 1.55 2.04 0.42
CA VAL A 26 1.90 3.46 0.50
C VAL A 26 3.13 3.65 1.38
N GLY A 27 3.96 4.63 1.00
CA GLY A 27 5.17 5.01 1.73
C GLY A 27 6.46 4.60 1.03
N GLY A 28 7.47 5.49 1.02
CA GLY A 28 8.72 5.27 0.31
C GLY A 28 9.48 4.04 0.81
N ARG A 29 9.41 3.73 2.12
CA ARG A 29 9.98 2.51 2.68
C ARG A 29 9.30 1.25 2.11
N ALA A 30 7.96 1.21 2.11
CA ALA A 30 7.20 0.08 1.57
C ALA A 30 7.49 -0.09 0.07
N ALA A 31 7.47 1.00 -0.69
CA ALA A 31 7.78 1.00 -2.12
C ALA A 31 9.17 0.42 -2.41
N ALA A 32 10.18 0.81 -1.63
CA ALA A 32 11.55 0.32 -1.78
C ALA A 32 11.74 -1.16 -1.41
N MET A 33 10.81 -1.73 -0.64
CA MET A 33 10.84 -3.12 -0.16
C MET A 33 9.89 -4.04 -0.93
N GLY A 34 9.71 -3.80 -2.24
CA GLY A 34 8.83 -4.61 -3.10
C GLY A 34 7.35 -4.48 -2.76
N GLY A 35 6.95 -3.43 -2.05
CA GLY A 35 5.59 -3.26 -1.55
C GLY A 35 5.25 -4.09 -0.31
N SER A 36 6.21 -4.85 0.25
CA SER A 36 6.00 -5.62 1.48
C SER A 36 5.87 -4.69 2.69
N SER A 37 4.72 -4.66 3.34
CA SER A 37 4.39 -3.64 4.34
C SER A 37 3.40 -4.08 5.42
N VAL A 38 2.76 -5.24 5.29
CA VAL A 38 1.70 -5.69 6.20
C VAL A 38 2.17 -5.86 7.66
N ALA A 39 3.47 -6.07 7.88
CA ALA A 39 4.08 -6.14 9.21
C ALA A 39 4.87 -4.86 9.59
N SER A 40 4.69 -3.74 8.86
CA SER A 40 5.37 -2.46 9.13
C SER A 40 4.74 -1.71 10.31
N ARG A 41 5.54 -0.86 10.96
CA ARG A 41 5.18 -0.11 12.19
C ARG A 41 5.58 1.36 12.05
N ASP A 42 5.16 1.99 10.98
CA ASP A 42 5.35 3.42 10.75
C ASP A 42 4.01 4.08 10.47
N LEU A 43 3.99 5.38 10.22
CA LEU A 43 2.76 6.12 9.93
C LEU A 43 1.99 5.54 8.74
N TRP A 44 2.69 5.00 7.72
CA TRP A 44 2.05 4.44 6.52
C TRP A 44 1.34 3.11 6.80
N ALA A 45 1.46 2.57 8.02
CA ALA A 45 0.62 1.46 8.46
C ALA A 45 -0.87 1.79 8.37
N ILE A 46 -1.25 3.07 8.49
CA ILE A 46 -2.65 3.52 8.28
C ILE A 46 -3.24 3.05 6.95
N GLN A 47 -2.40 2.90 5.90
CA GLN A 47 -2.80 2.44 4.57
C GLN A 47 -2.47 0.97 4.30
N ASN A 48 -1.45 0.46 5.00
CA ASN A 48 -0.87 -0.85 4.69
C ASN A 48 -1.40 -1.96 5.60
N ASN A 49 -1.61 -1.64 6.87
CA ASN A 49 -2.21 -2.49 7.91
C ASN A 49 -2.44 -1.62 9.16
N PRO A 50 -3.66 -1.16 9.41
CA PRO A 50 -3.94 -0.19 10.48
C PRO A 50 -3.51 -0.65 11.88
N ALA A 51 -3.33 -1.97 12.13
CA ALA A 51 -2.80 -2.47 13.40
C ALA A 51 -1.39 -1.92 13.73
N GLY A 52 -0.59 -1.61 12.71
CA GLY A 52 0.74 -1.05 12.90
C GLY A 52 0.75 0.34 13.55
N LEU A 53 -0.35 1.09 13.49
CA LEU A 53 -0.48 2.37 14.18
C LEU A 53 -0.41 2.23 15.71
N ALA A 54 -0.79 1.08 16.28
CA ALA A 54 -0.74 0.85 17.72
C ALA A 54 0.69 0.94 18.31
N TYR A 55 1.71 0.87 17.46
CA TYR A 55 3.10 1.03 17.87
C TYR A 55 3.63 2.46 17.83
N LEU A 56 2.86 3.40 17.33
CA LEU A 56 3.27 4.80 17.30
C LEU A 56 3.18 5.40 18.71
N ASP A 57 4.25 6.02 19.13
CA ASP A 57 4.39 6.72 20.42
C ASP A 57 4.38 8.25 20.29
N LYS A 58 4.43 8.76 19.05
CA LYS A 58 4.53 10.19 18.74
C LYS A 58 3.45 10.62 17.76
N PHE A 59 2.95 11.84 17.94
CA PHE A 59 2.15 12.50 16.92
C PHE A 59 2.94 12.55 15.61
N SER A 60 2.35 12.08 14.53
CA SER A 60 3.03 11.94 13.25
C SER A 60 2.18 12.45 12.11
N ILE A 61 2.81 13.17 11.18
CA ILE A 61 2.23 13.63 9.92
C ILE A 61 3.11 13.15 8.79
N GLY A 62 2.52 12.65 7.70
CA GLY A 62 3.27 12.18 6.55
C GLY A 62 2.68 12.64 5.23
N LEU A 63 3.57 12.83 4.27
CA LEU A 63 3.26 13.10 2.88
C LEU A 63 3.98 12.08 2.00
N TYR A 64 3.30 11.61 0.98
CA TYR A 64 3.82 10.66 0.00
C TYR A 64 3.40 11.06 -1.40
N TYR A 65 4.34 10.94 -2.32
CA TYR A 65 4.13 11.17 -3.74
C TYR A 65 4.78 10.05 -4.55
N GLU A 66 4.05 9.56 -5.52
CA GLU A 66 4.52 8.58 -6.50
C GLU A 66 4.17 9.09 -7.91
N ASN A 67 5.17 9.10 -8.78
CA ASN A 67 4.98 9.31 -10.22
C ASN A 67 5.10 7.96 -10.92
N ARG A 68 3.95 7.34 -11.17
CA ARG A 68 3.90 6.02 -11.82
C ARG A 68 4.24 6.15 -13.29
N TRP A 69 5.16 5.30 -13.72
CA TRP A 69 5.63 5.22 -15.12
C TRP A 69 6.10 6.55 -15.68
N LEU A 70 6.49 7.49 -14.83
CA LEU A 70 6.90 8.86 -15.17
C LEU A 70 5.81 9.65 -15.94
N LEU A 71 4.53 9.28 -15.76
CA LEU A 71 3.38 9.95 -16.35
C LEU A 71 2.67 10.79 -15.30
N PRO A 72 2.54 12.13 -15.47
CA PRO A 72 1.87 12.99 -14.48
C PRO A 72 0.41 12.61 -14.23
N GLU A 73 -0.27 12.06 -15.22
CA GLU A 73 -1.68 11.64 -15.15
C GLU A 73 -1.90 10.42 -14.25
N THR A 74 -0.85 9.66 -13.97
CA THR A 74 -0.88 8.48 -13.10
C THR A 74 -0.25 8.74 -11.73
N ALA A 75 -0.10 10.01 -11.36
CA ALA A 75 0.46 10.39 -10.07
C ALA A 75 -0.42 9.91 -8.91
N TYR A 76 0.22 9.38 -7.87
CA TYR A 76 -0.43 9.02 -6.62
C TYR A 76 0.09 9.90 -5.49
N LYS A 77 -0.83 10.47 -4.73
CA LYS A 77 -0.56 11.38 -3.61
C LYS A 77 -1.23 10.84 -2.37
N SER A 78 -0.53 10.88 -1.25
CA SER A 78 -1.10 10.48 0.03
C SER A 78 -0.65 11.41 1.15
N GLY A 79 -1.57 11.69 2.06
CA GLY A 79 -1.34 12.36 3.33
C GLY A 79 -1.90 11.54 4.48
N ALA A 80 -1.21 11.53 5.60
CA ALA A 80 -1.66 10.84 6.80
C ALA A 80 -1.28 11.60 8.07
N ILE A 81 -2.13 11.47 9.08
CA ILE A 81 -1.92 11.99 10.44
C ILE A 81 -2.24 10.86 11.41
N ALA A 82 -1.40 10.67 12.42
CA ALA A 82 -1.66 9.74 13.51
C ALA A 82 -1.44 10.41 14.87
N LEU A 83 -2.39 10.18 15.76
CA LEU A 83 -2.41 10.71 17.12
C LEU A 83 -2.47 9.56 18.13
N PRO A 84 -1.33 9.17 18.73
CA PRO A 84 -1.31 8.24 19.84
C PRO A 84 -1.99 8.83 21.07
N THR A 85 -2.84 8.03 21.72
CA THR A 85 -3.55 8.38 22.95
C THR A 85 -3.39 7.27 24.00
N LYS A 86 -3.86 7.51 25.24
CA LYS A 86 -3.88 6.47 26.29
C LYS A 86 -4.74 5.26 25.93
N PHE A 87 -5.70 5.44 25.04
CA PHE A 87 -6.70 4.41 24.71
C PHE A 87 -6.37 3.65 23.41
N GLY A 88 -5.38 4.13 22.65
CA GLY A 88 -4.98 3.61 21.34
C GLY A 88 -4.54 4.76 20.42
N CYS A 89 -4.27 4.45 19.17
CA CYS A 89 -3.87 5.44 18.17
C CYS A 89 -5.03 5.74 17.22
N LEU A 90 -5.35 7.02 17.06
CA LEU A 90 -6.28 7.52 16.04
C LEU A 90 -5.50 7.94 14.80
N GLY A 91 -6.08 7.71 13.62
CA GLY A 91 -5.46 8.11 12.37
C GLY A 91 -6.45 8.66 11.36
N VAL A 92 -5.98 9.58 10.54
CA VAL A 92 -6.70 10.11 9.37
C VAL A 92 -5.79 10.01 8.16
N SER A 93 -6.34 9.60 7.03
CA SER A 93 -5.60 9.49 5.78
C SER A 93 -6.41 10.00 4.60
N PHE A 94 -5.70 10.49 3.61
CA PHE A 94 -6.25 10.86 2.31
C PHE A 94 -5.32 10.39 1.21
N ASN A 95 -5.91 9.80 0.16
CA ASN A 95 -5.20 9.35 -1.02
C ASN A 95 -5.90 9.85 -2.26
N GLN A 96 -5.10 10.20 -3.26
CA GLN A 96 -5.56 10.58 -4.58
C GLN A 96 -4.67 9.92 -5.63
N PHE A 97 -5.28 9.19 -6.55
CA PHE A 97 -4.66 8.71 -7.78
C PHE A 97 -5.25 9.47 -8.98
N GLY A 98 -4.42 9.75 -9.97
CA GLY A 98 -4.87 10.29 -11.24
C GLY A 98 -4.76 11.81 -11.37
N SER A 99 -5.56 12.35 -12.28
CA SER A 99 -5.52 13.76 -12.71
C SER A 99 -6.88 14.45 -12.56
N SER A 100 -7.01 15.68 -13.08
CA SER A 100 -8.29 16.41 -13.09
C SER A 100 -9.37 15.75 -13.96
N LYS A 101 -8.98 14.95 -14.96
CA LYS A 101 -9.93 14.26 -15.86
C LYS A 101 -10.45 12.95 -15.28
N TYR A 102 -9.62 12.25 -14.52
CA TYR A 102 -9.98 11.03 -13.82
C TYR A 102 -9.22 10.97 -12.51
N SER A 103 -9.91 10.83 -11.40
CA SER A 103 -9.27 10.63 -10.11
C SER A 103 -10.02 9.65 -9.23
N GLU A 104 -9.25 8.80 -8.56
CA GLU A 104 -9.71 7.92 -7.49
C GLU A 104 -9.24 8.49 -6.18
N ASN A 105 -10.15 8.61 -5.22
CA ASN A 105 -9.87 9.22 -3.93
C ASN A 105 -10.34 8.30 -2.81
N LYS A 106 -9.53 8.21 -1.75
CA LYS A 106 -9.87 7.48 -0.52
C LYS A 106 -9.61 8.37 0.69
N PHE A 107 -10.62 8.55 1.52
CA PHE A 107 -10.50 9.15 2.84
C PHE A 107 -10.69 8.08 3.91
N GLY A 108 -9.75 7.93 4.83
CA GLY A 108 -9.74 6.90 5.84
C GLY A 108 -9.71 7.48 7.27
N LEU A 109 -10.52 6.88 8.15
CA LEU A 109 -10.49 7.10 9.60
C LEU A 109 -10.09 5.82 10.29
N ALA A 110 -8.94 5.80 10.95
CA ALA A 110 -8.36 4.62 11.56
C ALA A 110 -8.34 4.70 13.09
N TYR A 111 -8.53 3.57 13.71
CA TYR A 111 -8.27 3.35 15.13
C TYR A 111 -7.48 2.05 15.30
N ALA A 112 -6.41 2.11 16.09
CA ALA A 112 -5.61 0.95 16.42
C ALA A 112 -5.33 0.87 17.91
N LYS A 113 -5.31 -0.36 18.44
CA LYS A 113 -5.08 -0.61 19.85
C LYS A 113 -4.14 -1.78 20.05
N ASP A 114 -3.31 -1.62 21.06
CA ASP A 114 -2.45 -2.65 21.62
C ASP A 114 -3.25 -3.46 22.67
N PHE A 115 -3.28 -4.78 22.53
CA PHE A 115 -3.89 -5.73 23.46
C PHE A 115 -2.83 -6.55 24.20
N GLY A 116 -1.74 -5.89 24.55
CA GLY A 116 -0.59 -6.47 25.19
C GLY A 116 0.61 -6.63 24.25
N PRO A 117 1.74 -7.12 24.75
CA PRO A 117 3.02 -7.02 24.02
C PRO A 117 3.07 -7.82 22.72
N TYR A 118 2.14 -8.74 22.53
CA TYR A 118 2.17 -9.67 21.40
C TYR A 118 1.08 -9.47 20.35
N PHE A 119 0.05 -8.66 20.63
CA PHE A 119 -1.12 -8.61 19.77
C PHE A 119 -1.67 -7.19 19.60
N GLN A 120 -1.81 -6.75 18.38
CA GLN A 120 -2.35 -5.44 17.99
C GLN A 120 -3.43 -5.61 16.93
N MET A 121 -4.48 -4.79 17.03
CA MET A 121 -5.55 -4.71 16.05
C MET A 121 -5.74 -3.28 15.58
N GLY A 122 -6.20 -3.15 14.34
CA GLY A 122 -6.59 -1.88 13.76
C GLY A 122 -7.80 -2.04 12.87
N LEU A 123 -8.64 -1.02 12.90
CA LEU A 123 -9.80 -0.85 12.03
C LEU A 123 -9.67 0.49 11.32
N GLN A 124 -10.00 0.54 10.05
CA GLN A 124 -10.13 1.79 9.30
C GLN A 124 -11.47 1.80 8.56
N LEU A 125 -12.20 2.89 8.66
CA LEU A 125 -13.39 3.17 7.85
C LEU A 125 -12.98 4.05 6.67
N ASP A 126 -13.34 3.64 5.46
CA ASP A 126 -12.97 4.31 4.22
C ASP A 126 -14.19 4.85 3.48
N TYR A 127 -14.10 6.10 3.07
CA TYR A 127 -14.95 6.70 2.07
C TYR A 127 -14.18 6.82 0.76
N LEU A 128 -14.66 6.09 -0.25
CA LEU A 128 -14.10 6.03 -1.60
C LEU A 128 -14.94 6.88 -2.52
N PHE A 129 -14.31 7.67 -3.39
CA PHE A 129 -15.02 8.38 -4.44
C PHE A 129 -14.15 8.51 -5.70
N ILE A 130 -14.77 8.24 -6.83
CA ILE A 130 -14.18 8.35 -8.16
C ILE A 130 -14.82 9.54 -8.85
N HIS A 131 -13.98 10.41 -9.39
CA HIS A 131 -14.40 11.52 -10.24
C HIS A 131 -13.95 11.23 -11.66
N THR A 132 -14.92 11.21 -12.58
CA THR A 132 -14.67 11.12 -14.02
C THR A 132 -15.13 12.44 -14.64
N GLY A 133 -14.21 13.15 -15.30
CA GLY A 133 -14.50 14.46 -15.90
C GLY A 133 -15.63 14.39 -16.90
N ASN A 134 -16.42 15.50 -17.02
CA ASN A 134 -17.57 15.69 -17.90
C ASN A 134 -18.63 14.59 -17.78
N ASP A 135 -19.84 14.89 -17.42
CA ASP A 135 -21.12 14.14 -17.53
C ASP A 135 -21.22 12.65 -17.11
N TYR A 136 -20.09 11.96 -16.84
CA TYR A 136 -20.09 10.56 -16.42
C TYR A 136 -20.36 10.33 -14.94
N GLY A 137 -20.52 11.41 -14.17
CA GLY A 137 -20.96 11.34 -12.79
C GLY A 137 -19.86 11.03 -11.77
N ARG A 138 -20.28 10.99 -10.50
CA ARG A 138 -19.44 10.64 -9.34
C ARG A 138 -19.88 9.28 -8.81
N GLN A 139 -18.92 8.41 -8.59
CA GLN A 139 -19.16 7.13 -7.91
C GLN A 139 -18.62 7.21 -6.49
N SER A 140 -19.27 6.57 -5.54
CA SER A 140 -18.77 6.51 -4.18
C SER A 140 -19.15 5.21 -3.48
N ALA A 141 -18.36 4.82 -2.49
CA ALA A 141 -18.64 3.69 -1.62
C ALA A 141 -18.07 3.95 -0.22
N ILE A 142 -18.64 3.26 0.76
CA ILE A 142 -18.08 3.20 2.12
C ILE A 142 -17.71 1.75 2.37
N THR A 143 -16.47 1.52 2.79
CA THR A 143 -15.98 0.20 3.18
C THR A 143 -15.12 0.29 4.43
N PHE A 144 -14.51 -0.81 4.84
CA PHE A 144 -13.59 -0.82 5.96
C PHE A 144 -12.42 -1.77 5.73
N GLU A 145 -11.38 -1.56 6.51
CA GLU A 145 -10.16 -2.35 6.54
C GLU A 145 -9.96 -2.91 7.95
N LEU A 146 -9.50 -4.14 8.04
CA LEU A 146 -9.10 -4.77 9.29
C LEU A 146 -7.64 -5.17 9.22
N GLY A 147 -6.92 -4.90 10.29
CA GLY A 147 -5.53 -5.27 10.45
C GLY A 147 -5.27 -5.97 11.76
N ILE A 148 -4.37 -6.93 11.72
CA ILE A 148 -3.82 -7.61 12.89
C ILE A 148 -2.31 -7.66 12.74
N GLN A 149 -1.59 -7.40 13.82
CA GLN A 149 -0.16 -7.68 13.91
C GLN A 149 0.14 -8.45 15.20
N SER A 150 1.15 -9.31 15.15
CA SER A 150 1.63 -10.07 16.29
C SER A 150 3.15 -10.05 16.35
N GLN A 151 3.69 -9.73 17.53
CA GLN A 151 5.11 -9.92 17.86
C GLN A 151 5.31 -11.32 18.40
N VAL A 152 5.62 -12.28 17.52
CA VAL A 152 5.76 -13.69 17.91
C VAL A 152 7.03 -13.94 18.73
N THR A 153 8.11 -13.28 18.35
CA THR A 153 9.39 -13.28 19.11
C THR A 153 9.98 -11.88 19.09
N GLN A 154 11.06 -11.63 19.82
CA GLN A 154 11.76 -10.35 19.76
C GLN A 154 12.20 -9.95 18.33
N LYS A 155 12.37 -10.92 17.43
CA LYS A 155 12.85 -10.73 16.06
C LYS A 155 11.77 -10.91 14.99
N LEU A 156 10.69 -11.66 15.26
CA LEU A 156 9.68 -12.04 14.29
C LEU A 156 8.35 -11.34 14.56
N ARG A 157 7.86 -10.63 13.57
CA ARG A 157 6.51 -10.07 13.51
C ARG A 157 5.73 -10.69 12.37
N LEU A 158 4.46 -10.96 12.61
CA LEU A 158 3.49 -11.36 11.60
C LEU A 158 2.45 -10.26 11.43
N GLY A 159 1.92 -10.13 10.23
CA GLY A 159 0.84 -9.21 9.92
C GLY A 159 -0.19 -9.86 9.02
N THR A 160 -1.46 -9.55 9.29
CA THR A 160 -2.61 -9.92 8.45
C THR A 160 -3.46 -8.68 8.21
N TYR A 161 -3.96 -8.53 7.01
CA TYR A 161 -4.75 -7.38 6.61
C TYR A 161 -5.81 -7.80 5.60
N ILE A 162 -6.99 -7.19 5.71
CA ILE A 162 -8.06 -7.34 4.74
C ILE A 162 -8.70 -6.00 4.45
N PHE A 163 -8.83 -5.69 3.17
CA PHE A 163 -9.60 -4.55 2.65
C PHE A 163 -10.93 -5.05 2.09
N ASN A 164 -12.01 -4.31 2.36
CA ASN A 164 -13.36 -4.54 1.83
C ASN A 164 -13.92 -5.96 2.08
N PRO A 165 -13.91 -6.47 3.32
CA PRO A 165 -14.32 -7.85 3.62
C PRO A 165 -15.79 -8.14 3.30
N VAL A 166 -16.63 -7.11 3.16
CA VAL A 166 -18.07 -7.22 2.89
C VAL A 166 -18.44 -7.09 1.41
N SER A 167 -17.45 -6.98 0.53
CA SER A 167 -17.65 -6.99 -0.94
C SER A 167 -18.66 -5.94 -1.44
N ILE A 168 -18.36 -4.68 -1.20
CA ILE A 168 -19.23 -3.54 -1.56
C ILE A 168 -19.08 -3.18 -3.05
N TYR A 169 -20.13 -2.59 -3.61
CA TYR A 169 -20.16 -2.07 -4.97
C TYR A 169 -20.07 -0.55 -4.98
N LEU A 170 -19.34 0.01 -5.93
CA LEU A 170 -19.41 1.42 -6.29
C LEU A 170 -20.77 1.69 -6.90
N LYS A 171 -21.51 2.62 -6.29
CA LYS A 171 -22.85 3.01 -6.78
C LYS A 171 -22.69 3.92 -7.99
N GLN A 172 -23.13 3.44 -9.14
CA GLN A 172 -23.29 4.22 -10.37
C GLN A 172 -24.69 4.01 -10.95
N THR A 173 -25.18 4.98 -11.73
CA THR A 173 -26.55 4.98 -12.28
C THR A 173 -26.78 3.88 -13.32
N LEU A 174 -25.74 3.41 -14.03
CA LEU A 174 -25.87 2.48 -15.13
C LEU A 174 -25.05 1.18 -14.98
N ASN A 175 -23.94 1.19 -14.22
CA ASN A 175 -23.11 0.01 -14.00
C ASN A 175 -22.71 -0.07 -12.51
N GLN A 176 -22.80 -1.25 -11.93
CA GLN A 176 -22.31 -1.52 -10.59
C GLN A 176 -20.91 -2.14 -10.70
N GLU A 177 -19.89 -1.39 -10.35
CA GLU A 177 -18.53 -1.91 -10.29
C GLU A 177 -18.24 -2.46 -8.90
N LYS A 178 -17.79 -3.70 -8.83
CA LYS A 178 -17.47 -4.38 -7.58
C LYS A 178 -16.10 -3.93 -7.08
N LEU A 179 -16.02 -3.50 -5.84
CA LEU A 179 -14.72 -3.26 -5.19
C LEU A 179 -14.02 -4.58 -4.89
N PRO A 180 -12.71 -4.70 -5.16
CA PRO A 180 -11.97 -5.91 -4.83
C PRO A 180 -11.92 -6.14 -3.32
N ILE A 181 -11.85 -7.42 -2.95
CA ILE A 181 -11.40 -7.82 -1.63
C ILE A 181 -9.89 -8.07 -1.74
N VAL A 182 -9.11 -7.43 -0.89
CA VAL A 182 -7.66 -7.64 -0.83
C VAL A 182 -7.29 -8.26 0.50
N PHE A 183 -6.67 -9.41 0.46
CA PHE A 183 -6.11 -10.08 1.61
C PHE A 183 -4.59 -10.08 1.54
N ARG A 184 -3.92 -9.71 2.65
CA ARG A 184 -2.46 -9.74 2.80
C ARG A 184 -2.07 -10.50 4.06
N PHE A 185 -1.04 -11.30 3.92
CA PHE A 185 -0.38 -11.97 5.04
C PHE A 185 1.13 -11.86 4.85
N GLY A 186 1.87 -11.57 5.91
CA GLY A 186 3.31 -11.45 5.79
C GLY A 186 4.03 -11.43 7.12
N ALA A 187 5.35 -11.38 7.00
CA ALA A 187 6.27 -11.40 8.12
C ALA A 187 7.38 -10.37 7.95
N ALA A 188 7.85 -9.84 9.07
CA ALA A 188 9.08 -9.06 9.17
C ALA A 188 10.02 -9.74 10.16
N TYR A 189 11.26 -9.97 9.75
CA TYR A 189 12.28 -10.59 10.58
C TYR A 189 13.50 -9.68 10.74
N GLN A 190 13.85 -9.42 11.99
CA GLN A 190 15.01 -8.63 12.38
C GLN A 190 16.24 -9.56 12.51
N PHE A 191 17.06 -9.68 11.47
CA PHE A 191 18.27 -10.52 11.49
C PHE A 191 19.29 -9.98 12.47
N THR A 192 19.58 -8.67 12.36
CA THR A 192 20.43 -7.91 13.28
C THR A 192 19.77 -6.57 13.60
N LYS A 193 20.36 -5.76 14.48
CA LYS A 193 19.85 -4.40 14.74
C LYS A 193 19.81 -3.53 13.48
N ALA A 194 20.71 -3.78 12.53
CA ALA A 194 20.85 -3.02 11.29
C ALA A 194 20.19 -3.69 10.07
N PHE A 195 19.75 -4.96 10.16
CA PHE A 195 19.29 -5.71 9.00
C PHE A 195 17.90 -6.33 9.22
N VAL A 196 16.95 -5.95 8.37
CA VAL A 196 15.56 -6.41 8.37
C VAL A 196 15.21 -7.01 7.02
N GLY A 197 14.50 -8.14 7.04
CA GLY A 197 13.83 -8.70 5.87
C GLY A 197 12.31 -8.70 6.08
N GLN A 198 11.56 -8.52 5.00
CA GLN A 198 10.10 -8.67 4.99
C GLN A 198 9.67 -9.53 3.81
N CYS A 199 8.61 -10.29 4.02
CA CYS A 199 7.91 -11.01 2.95
C CYS A 199 6.40 -10.91 3.16
N GLU A 200 5.67 -10.90 2.04
CA GLU A 200 4.22 -10.72 2.02
C GLU A 200 3.60 -11.47 0.85
N VAL A 201 2.44 -12.03 1.09
CA VAL A 201 1.57 -12.64 0.08
C VAL A 201 0.30 -11.80 0.01
N GLU A 202 -0.09 -11.41 -1.21
CA GLU A 202 -1.34 -10.69 -1.46
C GLU A 202 -2.23 -11.50 -2.41
N LYS A 203 -3.51 -11.60 -2.07
CA LYS A 203 -4.59 -12.04 -2.96
C LYS A 203 -5.58 -10.90 -3.14
N ASN A 204 -5.75 -10.48 -4.39
CA ASN A 204 -6.78 -9.54 -4.81
C ASN A 204 -7.81 -10.30 -5.65
N THR A 205 -9.11 -10.12 -5.37
CA THR A 205 -10.18 -10.87 -6.08
C THR A 205 -10.36 -10.45 -7.52
N GLU A 206 -10.00 -9.22 -7.87
CA GLU A 206 -10.12 -8.68 -9.24
C GLU A 206 -8.86 -8.94 -10.07
N ARG A 207 -7.72 -9.20 -9.42
CA ARG A 207 -6.46 -9.54 -10.09
C ARG A 207 -6.26 -11.05 -10.10
N GLY A 208 -5.96 -11.60 -11.25
CA GLY A 208 -5.62 -13.01 -11.38
C GLY A 208 -4.35 -13.37 -10.57
N GLY A 209 -4.33 -14.57 -9.98
CA GLY A 209 -3.17 -15.08 -9.28
C GLY A 209 -2.95 -14.53 -7.87
N ILE A 210 -1.75 -14.77 -7.37
CA ILE A 210 -1.23 -14.32 -6.06
C ILE A 210 -0.01 -13.45 -6.33
N SER A 211 0.14 -12.35 -5.63
CA SER A 211 1.35 -11.53 -5.65
C SER A 211 2.22 -11.86 -4.44
N LEU A 212 3.48 -12.19 -4.69
CA LEU A 212 4.50 -12.37 -3.67
C LEU A 212 5.37 -11.13 -3.64
N ARG A 213 5.65 -10.63 -2.44
CA ARG A 213 6.46 -9.44 -2.22
C ARG A 213 7.55 -9.75 -1.22
N GLY A 214 8.72 -9.20 -1.42
CA GLY A 214 9.83 -9.35 -0.49
C GLY A 214 10.77 -8.17 -0.56
N GLY A 215 11.36 -7.83 0.58
CA GLY A 215 12.29 -6.72 0.66
C GLY A 215 13.28 -6.86 1.80
N LEU A 216 14.42 -6.22 1.60
CA LEU A 216 15.53 -6.15 2.53
C LEU A 216 15.86 -4.69 2.82
N GLU A 217 16.13 -4.39 4.08
CA GLU A 217 16.54 -3.07 4.56
C GLU A 217 17.81 -3.23 5.38
N TYR A 218 18.82 -2.43 5.06
CA TYR A 218 20.08 -2.39 5.77
C TYR A 218 20.44 -0.95 6.17
N GLU A 219 20.72 -0.74 7.46
CA GLU A 219 21.25 0.51 7.99
C GLU A 219 22.77 0.52 7.79
N VAL A 220 23.21 1.19 6.69
CA VAL A 220 24.65 1.25 6.31
C VAL A 220 25.43 2.18 7.22
N LEU A 221 24.83 3.31 7.56
CA LEU A 221 25.34 4.30 8.51
C LEU A 221 24.22 4.66 9.46
N LYS A 222 24.54 5.22 10.62
CA LYS A 222 23.53 5.67 11.58
C LYS A 222 22.47 6.51 10.90
N SER A 223 21.23 6.04 10.96
CA SER A 223 20.05 6.70 10.36
C SER A 223 20.01 6.72 8.82
N PHE A 224 20.94 6.08 8.11
CA PHE A 224 20.93 5.97 6.66
C PHE A 224 20.67 4.53 6.22
N TYR A 225 19.62 4.34 5.43
CA TYR A 225 19.09 3.03 5.04
C TYR A 225 19.20 2.84 3.53
N VAL A 226 19.63 1.67 3.12
CA VAL A 226 19.49 1.18 1.75
C VAL A 226 18.51 0.04 1.72
N ARG A 227 17.71 -0.04 0.66
CA ARG A 227 16.65 -1.02 0.52
C ARG A 227 16.62 -1.58 -0.89
N ALA A 228 16.24 -2.85 -0.99
CA ALA A 228 15.94 -3.50 -2.24
C ALA A 228 14.76 -4.45 -2.04
N GLY A 229 13.98 -4.66 -3.09
CA GLY A 229 12.84 -5.55 -3.01
C GLY A 229 12.40 -6.04 -4.37
N VAL A 230 11.54 -7.04 -4.33
CA VAL A 230 10.94 -7.67 -5.50
C VAL A 230 9.46 -7.91 -5.26
N GLN A 231 8.69 -7.85 -6.33
CA GLN A 231 7.29 -8.26 -6.36
C GLN A 231 7.06 -9.15 -7.56
N SER A 232 6.27 -10.20 -7.39
CA SER A 232 5.73 -10.98 -8.50
C SER A 232 4.29 -10.55 -8.79
N ASN A 233 3.85 -10.73 -10.02
CA ASN A 233 2.46 -10.49 -10.44
C ASN A 233 1.87 -9.11 -10.01
N PRO A 234 2.31 -8.00 -10.68
CA PRO A 234 3.30 -7.94 -11.76
C PRO A 234 4.74 -8.07 -11.27
N SER A 235 5.67 -8.39 -12.19
CA SER A 235 7.10 -8.44 -11.88
C SER A 235 7.67 -7.03 -11.75
N ILE A 236 8.08 -6.68 -10.53
CA ILE A 236 8.63 -5.36 -10.19
C ILE A 236 9.90 -5.57 -9.37
N LEU A 237 10.96 -4.87 -9.76
CA LEU A 237 12.18 -4.72 -8.99
C LEU A 237 12.21 -3.34 -8.34
N THR A 238 12.61 -3.26 -7.07
CA THR A 238 12.57 -2.00 -6.32
C THR A 238 13.88 -1.72 -5.61
N PHE A 239 14.21 -0.45 -5.52
CA PHE A 239 15.36 0.06 -4.77
C PHE A 239 14.96 1.32 -4.02
N GLY A 240 15.67 1.63 -2.94
CA GLY A 240 15.42 2.89 -2.26
C GLY A 240 16.45 3.23 -1.20
N LEU A 241 16.38 4.49 -0.81
CA LEU A 241 17.21 5.09 0.23
C LEU A 241 16.30 5.71 1.28
N GLY A 242 16.75 5.69 2.52
CA GLY A 242 16.05 6.33 3.62
C GLY A 242 17.01 7.08 4.54
N TYR A 243 16.55 8.22 5.04
CA TYR A 243 17.29 8.97 6.04
C TYR A 243 16.38 9.36 7.21
N ALA A 244 16.75 8.98 8.42
CA ALA A 244 15.99 9.24 9.63
C ALA A 244 16.69 10.27 10.51
N LEU A 245 16.11 11.47 10.58
CA LEU A 245 16.45 12.48 11.59
C LEU A 245 15.59 12.28 12.84
N ARG A 246 15.89 13.01 13.91
CA ARG A 246 15.15 12.91 15.18
C ARG A 246 13.63 13.11 15.03
N PHE A 247 13.23 14.03 14.15
CA PHE A 247 11.84 14.43 13.95
C PHE A 247 11.32 14.22 12.51
N LEU A 248 12.20 13.85 11.57
CA LEU A 248 11.89 13.74 10.15
C LEU A 248 12.50 12.45 9.58
N LYS A 249 11.68 11.65 8.89
CA LYS A 249 12.15 10.55 8.03
C LYS A 249 11.85 10.90 6.59
N ILE A 250 12.81 10.70 5.71
CA ILE A 250 12.68 10.89 4.27
C ILE A 250 13.05 9.57 3.62
N ASP A 251 12.20 9.06 2.76
CA ASP A 251 12.40 7.84 2.00
C ASP A 251 12.18 8.13 0.51
N ALA A 252 13.14 7.73 -0.32
CA ALA A 252 13.04 7.78 -1.77
C ALA A 252 13.12 6.36 -2.32
N ALA A 253 12.30 6.04 -3.32
CA ALA A 253 12.30 4.74 -3.97
C ALA A 253 12.14 4.85 -5.48
N ALA A 254 12.64 3.84 -6.18
CA ALA A 254 12.41 3.62 -7.59
C ALA A 254 11.90 2.19 -7.78
N GLN A 255 10.87 2.04 -8.60
CA GLN A 255 10.30 0.76 -9.01
C GLN A 255 10.49 0.61 -10.52
N LEU A 256 10.92 -0.57 -10.93
CA LEU A 256 11.10 -0.94 -12.33
C LEU A 256 10.10 -2.04 -12.67
N HIS A 257 9.05 -1.67 -13.39
CA HIS A 257 8.07 -2.61 -13.92
C HIS A 257 8.59 -3.18 -15.25
N GLN A 258 8.44 -4.48 -15.43
CA GLN A 258 9.00 -5.18 -16.60
C GLN A 258 8.47 -4.62 -17.95
N GLU A 259 7.21 -4.19 -17.98
CA GLU A 259 6.54 -3.73 -19.20
C GLU A 259 6.26 -2.22 -19.20
N LEU A 260 5.95 -1.62 -18.04
CA LEU A 260 5.47 -0.23 -17.95
C LEU A 260 6.59 0.78 -17.62
N GLY A 261 7.81 0.31 -17.35
CA GLY A 261 8.95 1.17 -17.08
C GLY A 261 9.10 1.58 -15.62
N ALA A 262 9.68 2.75 -15.38
CA ALA A 262 10.09 3.22 -14.07
C ALA A 262 8.99 4.05 -13.37
N SER A 263 8.90 3.91 -12.05
CA SER A 263 8.12 4.79 -11.17
C SER A 263 9.01 5.33 -10.07
N LEU A 264 8.86 6.60 -9.73
CA LEU A 264 9.63 7.26 -8.68
C LEU A 264 8.72 7.62 -7.51
N GLN A 265 9.19 7.36 -6.29
CA GLN A 265 8.44 7.64 -5.07
C GLN A 265 9.29 8.43 -4.08
N ILE A 266 8.63 9.33 -3.38
CA ILE A 266 9.19 10.05 -2.24
C ILE A 266 8.17 10.08 -1.10
N GLY A 267 8.63 9.82 0.12
CA GLY A 267 7.82 9.89 1.32
C GLY A 267 8.52 10.64 2.42
N MET A 268 7.76 11.39 3.21
CA MET A 268 8.25 12.10 4.39
C MET A 268 7.33 11.83 5.56
N ILE A 269 7.91 11.63 6.75
CA ILE A 269 7.18 11.49 8.01
C ILE A 269 7.81 12.44 9.02
N PHE A 270 7.00 13.38 9.52
CA PHE A 270 7.35 14.21 10.67
C PHE A 270 6.73 13.60 11.92
N SER A 271 7.56 13.41 12.97
CA SER A 271 7.11 12.88 14.25
C SER A 271 7.51 13.83 15.36
N ILE A 272 6.53 14.29 16.15
CA ILE A 272 6.69 15.29 17.22
C ILE A 272 6.18 14.66 18.52
N GLY A 273 7.01 14.70 19.54
CA GLY A 273 6.71 14.18 20.87
C GLY A 273 8.00 13.99 21.68
N LYS A 274 7.82 13.93 23.01
CA LYS A 274 8.93 13.67 23.93
C LYS A 274 9.40 12.23 23.87
#